data_bc124797c25d36662a9179cf168d6cfd
#
_entry.id   bc124797c25d36662a9179cf168d6cfd
#
_cell.length_a   1.000
_cell.length_b   1.000
_cell.length_c   1.000
_cell.angle_alpha   90.00
_cell.angle_beta   90.00
_cell.angle_gamma   90.00
#
_symmetry.space_group_name_H-M   'P 1'
#
loop_
_entity.id
_entity.type
_entity.pdbx_description
1 polymer ?
#
loop_
_entity_poly.entity_id
_entity_poly.type
_entity_poly.pdbx_seq_one_letter_code
_entity_poly.pdbx_strand_id
1 'polypeptide(L)'
;MLIKLRRFIIKFGLSNKNQNIDSKFWILLFRRAMVKIANIVAINNNHKVLISGENIGQVASQTLSNIVAIQDASEIPIIRPLAGFNKEEIVNQAEKIGTYNISIEPYDDCCSYFVPPNPETKSKLDIIQKIENKIELDLLLEGSMEQVEVKNIS
;
A
#
# COMPACT_ATOMS: atom_id res chain seq x y z
N MET A 1 9.69 8.18 11.61
CA MET A 1 9.22 9.12 10.58
C MET A 1 7.78 8.76 10.23
N LEU A 2 6.84 9.71 10.33
CA LEU A 2 5.42 9.52 9.96
C LEU A 2 5.11 10.40 8.74
N ILE A 3 4.44 9.81 7.73
CA ILE A 3 4.06 10.51 6.50
C ILE A 3 2.55 10.66 6.46
N LYS A 4 2.05 11.90 6.38
CA LYS A 4 0.62 12.18 6.27
C LYS A 4 0.23 12.35 4.80
N LEU A 5 -0.65 11.50 4.32
CA LEU A 5 -1.07 11.42 2.92
C LEU A 5 -2.54 11.81 2.67
N ARG A 6 -3.16 12.57 3.58
CA ARG A 6 -4.60 12.90 3.47
C ARG A 6 -4.98 13.50 2.11
N ARG A 7 -4.18 14.45 1.62
CA ARG A 7 -4.47 15.10 0.31
C ARG A 7 -4.27 14.14 -0.87
N PHE A 8 -3.27 13.26 -0.79
CA PHE A 8 -3.09 12.21 -1.78
C PHE A 8 -4.32 11.30 -1.85
N ILE A 9 -4.81 10.82 -0.71
CA ILE A 9 -5.99 9.94 -0.63
C ILE A 9 -7.19 10.57 -1.34
N ILE A 10 -7.47 11.86 -1.08
CA ILE A 10 -8.57 12.59 -1.71
C ILE A 10 -8.35 12.73 -3.22
N LYS A 11 -7.18 13.20 -3.66
CA LYS A 11 -6.86 13.38 -5.07
C LYS A 11 -6.90 12.06 -5.83
N PHE A 12 -6.35 11.00 -5.25
CA PHE A 12 -6.36 9.66 -5.81
C PHE A 12 -7.78 9.14 -6.03
N GLY A 13 -8.65 9.27 -5.02
CA GLY A 13 -10.05 8.89 -5.14
C GLY A 13 -10.80 9.67 -6.23
N LEU A 14 -10.58 10.97 -6.31
CA LEU A 14 -11.17 11.83 -7.35
C LEU A 14 -10.64 11.49 -8.73
N SER A 15 -9.34 11.25 -8.90
CA SER A 15 -8.75 10.88 -10.18
C SER A 15 -9.32 9.56 -10.70
N ASN A 16 -9.38 8.52 -9.88
CA ASN A 16 -9.96 7.24 -10.24
C ASN A 16 -11.43 7.39 -10.71
N LYS A 17 -12.21 8.18 -9.99
CA LYS A 17 -13.61 8.44 -10.31
C LYS A 17 -13.75 9.23 -11.61
N ASN A 18 -12.99 10.31 -11.77
CA ASN A 18 -13.05 11.17 -12.95
C ASN A 18 -12.59 10.46 -14.22
N GLN A 19 -11.60 9.57 -14.12
CA GLN A 19 -11.10 8.76 -15.22
C GLN A 19 -11.92 7.49 -15.49
N ASN A 20 -13.01 7.30 -14.75
CA ASN A 20 -13.90 6.14 -14.87
C ASN A 20 -13.14 4.82 -14.77
N ILE A 21 -12.27 4.70 -13.76
CA ILE A 21 -11.55 3.48 -13.46
C ILE A 21 -12.46 2.51 -12.71
N ASP A 22 -12.50 1.25 -13.17
CA ASP A 22 -13.25 0.20 -12.49
C ASP A 22 -12.77 0.05 -11.03
N SER A 23 -13.71 0.16 -10.11
CA SER A 23 -13.45 0.17 -8.66
C SER A 23 -12.74 -1.09 -8.17
N LYS A 24 -12.86 -2.22 -8.86
CA LYS A 24 -12.16 -3.46 -8.50
C LYS A 24 -10.63 -3.31 -8.44
N PHE A 25 -10.05 -2.33 -9.14
CA PHE A 25 -8.61 -2.05 -9.14
C PHE A 25 -8.16 -1.03 -8.09
N TRP A 26 -9.08 -0.29 -7.47
CA TRP A 26 -8.74 0.87 -6.62
C TRP A 26 -7.83 0.51 -5.45
N ILE A 27 -8.13 -0.57 -4.74
CA ILE A 27 -7.27 -0.98 -3.60
C ILE A 27 -5.86 -1.36 -4.06
N LEU A 28 -5.73 -2.00 -5.21
CA LEU A 28 -4.43 -2.39 -5.74
C LEU A 28 -3.60 -1.18 -6.19
N LEU A 29 -4.23 -0.24 -6.90
CA LEU A 29 -3.60 1.02 -7.31
C LEU A 29 -3.18 1.85 -6.10
N PHE A 30 -4.02 1.91 -5.06
CA PHE A 30 -3.70 2.61 -3.83
C PHE A 30 -2.50 1.99 -3.12
N ARG A 31 -2.43 0.66 -3.03
CA ARG A 31 -1.28 -0.04 -2.44
C ARG A 31 0.00 0.18 -3.24
N ARG A 32 -0.07 0.18 -4.56
CA ARG A 32 1.08 0.51 -5.41
C ARG A 32 1.55 1.95 -5.18
N ALA A 33 0.63 2.90 -5.05
CA ALA A 33 0.95 4.28 -4.72
C ALA A 33 1.66 4.39 -3.36
N MET A 34 1.20 3.67 -2.33
CA MET A 34 1.87 3.62 -1.02
C MET A 34 3.30 3.07 -1.14
N VAL A 35 3.49 2.01 -1.94
CA VAL A 35 4.81 1.42 -2.17
C VAL A 35 5.73 2.38 -2.93
N LYS A 36 5.24 3.07 -3.97
CA LYS A 36 6.02 4.11 -4.68
C LYS A 36 6.48 5.22 -3.73
N ILE A 37 5.60 5.72 -2.87
CA ILE A 37 5.96 6.71 -1.84
C ILE A 37 7.03 6.16 -0.89
N ALA A 38 6.83 4.95 -0.37
CA ALA A 38 7.80 4.33 0.52
C ALA A 38 9.16 4.11 -0.15
N ASN A 39 9.16 3.74 -1.44
CA ASN A 39 10.36 3.58 -2.26
C ASN A 39 11.14 4.90 -2.38
N ILE A 40 10.46 6.00 -2.73
CA ILE A 40 11.08 7.33 -2.82
C ILE A 40 11.72 7.72 -1.47
N VAL A 41 10.98 7.55 -0.37
CA VAL A 41 11.48 7.86 0.96
C VAL A 41 12.68 6.98 1.32
N ALA A 42 12.63 5.69 1.03
CA ALA A 42 13.71 4.76 1.33
C ALA A 42 14.99 5.12 0.55
N ILE A 43 14.88 5.38 -0.74
CA ILE A 43 16.02 5.75 -1.60
C ILE A 43 16.65 7.05 -1.12
N ASN A 44 15.85 8.08 -0.84
CA ASN A 44 16.32 9.38 -0.36
C ASN A 44 17.04 9.30 1.00
N ASN A 45 16.75 8.27 1.80
CA ASN A 45 17.41 8.01 3.08
C ASN A 45 18.46 6.87 3.01
N ASN A 46 18.88 6.49 1.81
CA ASN A 46 19.87 5.41 1.58
C ASN A 46 19.48 4.03 2.13
N HIS A 47 18.19 3.77 2.33
CA HIS A 47 17.69 2.45 2.68
C HIS A 47 17.70 1.51 1.46
N LYS A 48 17.99 0.24 1.68
CA LYS A 48 18.17 -0.76 0.63
C LYS A 48 17.00 -1.73 0.49
N VAL A 49 16.02 -1.65 1.39
CA VAL A 49 14.91 -2.58 1.48
C VAL A 49 13.71 -1.92 2.11
N LEU A 50 12.52 -2.32 1.70
CA LEU A 50 11.25 -2.06 2.39
C LEU A 50 10.84 -3.29 3.19
N ILE A 51 10.17 -3.10 4.32
CA ILE A 51 9.56 -4.18 5.09
C ILE A 51 8.05 -3.95 5.10
N SER A 52 7.28 -4.99 4.79
CA SER A 52 5.81 -4.95 4.78
C SER A 52 5.23 -6.04 5.66
N GLY A 53 4.17 -5.72 6.40
CA GLY A 53 3.39 -6.69 7.18
C GLY A 53 2.40 -7.51 6.34
N GLU A 54 2.55 -7.56 5.02
CA GLU A 54 1.68 -8.33 4.14
C GLU A 54 1.78 -9.83 4.42
N ASN A 55 0.61 -10.48 4.38
CA ASN A 55 0.47 -11.93 4.46
C ASN A 55 -0.16 -12.46 3.16
N ILE A 56 0.23 -13.66 2.72
CA ILE A 56 -0.30 -14.24 1.48
C ILE A 56 -1.71 -14.77 1.70
N GLY A 57 -2.67 -14.30 0.89
CA GLY A 57 -4.02 -14.82 0.84
C GLY A 57 -4.97 -14.34 1.94
N GLN A 58 -4.56 -13.47 2.84
CA GLN A 58 -5.43 -12.93 3.91
C GLN A 58 -6.53 -12.01 3.39
N VAL A 59 -6.22 -11.18 2.41
CA VAL A 59 -7.16 -10.26 1.77
C VAL A 59 -6.94 -10.24 0.26
N ALA A 60 -7.92 -9.73 -0.48
CA ALA A 60 -7.91 -9.71 -1.94
C ALA A 60 -6.65 -9.07 -2.55
N SER A 61 -6.10 -8.02 -1.93
CA SER A 61 -4.86 -7.38 -2.40
C SER A 61 -3.60 -8.19 -2.13
N GLN A 62 -3.67 -9.28 -1.36
CA GLN A 62 -2.54 -10.11 -0.94
C GLN A 62 -2.50 -11.48 -1.63
N THR A 63 -3.20 -11.66 -2.75
CA THR A 63 -2.99 -12.82 -3.62
C THR A 63 -1.61 -12.76 -4.28
N LEU A 64 -1.07 -13.88 -4.71
CA LEU A 64 0.26 -13.92 -5.35
C LEU A 64 0.32 -13.01 -6.58
N SER A 65 -0.72 -12.99 -7.42
CA SER A 65 -0.79 -12.10 -8.59
C SER A 65 -0.73 -10.63 -8.19
N ASN A 66 -1.46 -10.25 -7.14
CA ASN A 66 -1.49 -8.88 -6.66
C ASN A 66 -0.20 -8.48 -5.95
N ILE A 67 0.42 -9.41 -5.20
CA ILE A 67 1.75 -9.18 -4.59
C ILE A 67 2.82 -8.92 -5.65
N VAL A 68 2.82 -9.66 -6.76
CA VAL A 68 3.71 -9.41 -7.90
C VAL A 68 3.47 -8.01 -8.48
N ALA A 69 2.21 -7.64 -8.70
CA ALA A 69 1.86 -6.32 -9.19
C ALA A 69 2.25 -5.20 -8.21
N ILE A 70 2.14 -5.41 -6.90
CA ILE A 70 2.56 -4.46 -5.85
C ILE A 70 4.09 -4.36 -5.79
N GLN A 71 4.81 -5.49 -5.89
CA GLN A 71 6.28 -5.52 -5.87
C GLN A 71 6.89 -4.70 -7.01
N ASP A 72 6.29 -4.73 -8.20
CA ASP A 72 6.72 -3.97 -9.38
C ASP A 72 6.73 -2.44 -9.15
N ALA A 73 5.97 -1.95 -8.17
CA ALA A 73 5.94 -0.53 -7.83
C ALA A 73 7.17 -0.06 -7.01
N SER A 74 8.10 -0.94 -6.66
CA SER A 74 9.31 -0.63 -5.90
C SER A 74 10.57 -1.02 -6.67
N GLU A 75 11.55 -0.13 -6.71
CA GLU A 75 12.88 -0.36 -7.25
C GLU A 75 13.76 -1.19 -6.31
N ILE A 76 13.46 -1.16 -5.00
CA ILE A 76 14.19 -1.92 -3.98
C ILE A 76 13.35 -3.11 -3.50
N PRO A 77 13.97 -4.19 -2.99
CA PRO A 77 13.24 -5.35 -2.51
C PRO A 77 12.25 -5.01 -1.38
N ILE A 78 11.09 -5.69 -1.39
CA ILE A 78 10.14 -5.64 -0.28
C ILE A 78 10.19 -6.99 0.45
N ILE A 79 10.66 -6.99 1.69
CA ILE A 79 10.68 -8.17 2.56
C ILE A 79 9.34 -8.27 3.29
N ARG A 80 8.77 -9.47 3.32
CA ARG A 80 7.48 -9.77 3.92
C ARG A 80 7.63 -10.85 5.00
N PRO A 81 8.07 -10.49 6.21
CA PRO A 81 8.39 -11.47 7.26
C PRO A 81 7.19 -12.33 7.68
N LEU A 82 5.97 -11.84 7.48
CA LEU A 82 4.74 -12.51 7.89
C LEU A 82 4.06 -13.27 6.73
N ALA A 83 4.65 -13.32 5.55
CA ALA A 83 3.99 -13.83 4.33
C ALA A 83 3.46 -15.26 4.44
N GLY A 84 4.14 -16.12 5.20
CA GLY A 84 3.75 -17.52 5.38
C GLY A 84 3.04 -17.82 6.70
N PHE A 85 2.80 -16.84 7.55
CA PHE A 85 2.21 -17.04 8.87
C PHE A 85 0.68 -17.05 8.78
N ASN A 86 0.03 -17.92 9.55
CA ASN A 86 -1.40 -17.82 9.76
C ASN A 86 -1.74 -16.73 10.80
N LYS A 87 -3.03 -16.41 10.94
CA LYS A 87 -3.48 -15.33 11.82
C LYS A 87 -3.09 -15.55 13.27
N GLU A 88 -3.17 -16.77 13.75
CA GLU A 88 -2.83 -17.13 15.14
C GLU A 88 -1.33 -16.96 15.43
N GLU A 89 -0.49 -17.39 14.48
CA GLU A 89 0.96 -17.19 14.58
C GLU A 89 1.34 -15.71 14.63
N ILE A 90 0.65 -14.86 13.84
CA ILE A 90 0.87 -13.41 13.84
C ILE A 90 0.45 -12.80 15.19
N VAL A 91 -0.70 -13.22 15.74
CA VAL A 91 -1.17 -12.77 17.06
C VAL A 91 -0.17 -13.18 18.15
N ASN A 92 0.23 -14.45 18.19
CA ASN A 92 1.21 -14.94 19.16
C ASN A 92 2.54 -14.18 19.09
N GLN A 93 2.98 -13.85 17.86
CA GLN A 93 4.19 -13.06 17.67
C GLN A 93 4.02 -11.61 18.18
N ALA A 94 2.86 -10.98 17.93
CA ALA A 94 2.56 -9.64 18.42
C ALA A 94 2.48 -9.59 19.95
N GLU A 95 1.90 -10.60 20.60
CA GLU A 95 1.90 -10.75 22.06
C GLU A 95 3.31 -10.89 22.61
N LYS A 96 4.12 -11.78 22.00
CA LYS A 96 5.50 -12.04 22.41
C LYS A 96 6.38 -10.78 22.38
N ILE A 97 6.20 -9.91 21.38
CA ILE A 97 6.97 -8.67 21.26
C ILE A 97 6.27 -7.45 21.90
N GLY A 98 5.13 -7.65 22.57
CA GLY A 98 4.43 -6.62 23.35
C GLY A 98 3.66 -5.59 22.51
N THR A 99 3.38 -5.86 21.22
CA THR A 99 2.67 -4.92 20.33
C THR A 99 1.19 -5.22 20.16
N TYR A 100 0.71 -6.36 20.67
CA TYR A 100 -0.67 -6.81 20.44
C TYR A 100 -1.71 -5.80 20.90
N ASN A 101 -1.62 -5.31 22.15
CA ASN A 101 -2.60 -4.38 22.71
C ASN A 101 -2.72 -3.08 21.93
N ILE A 102 -1.63 -2.58 21.38
CA ILE A 102 -1.62 -1.39 20.51
C ILE A 102 -2.25 -1.74 19.14
N SER A 103 -1.97 -2.94 18.64
CA SER A 103 -2.42 -3.37 17.29
C SER A 103 -3.93 -3.62 17.21
N ILE A 104 -4.61 -3.87 18.34
CA ILE A 104 -6.07 -4.11 18.38
C ILE A 104 -6.87 -2.84 18.70
N GLU A 105 -6.22 -1.71 18.97
CA GLU A 105 -6.92 -0.45 19.18
C GLU A 105 -7.75 -0.08 17.94
N PRO A 106 -9.00 0.38 18.10
CA PRO A 106 -9.83 0.77 16.99
C PRO A 106 -9.20 1.93 16.21
N TYR A 107 -8.89 1.71 14.94
CA TYR A 107 -8.35 2.73 14.06
C TYR A 107 -8.95 2.59 12.66
N ASP A 108 -9.29 3.72 12.03
CA ASP A 108 -9.79 3.71 10.65
C ASP A 108 -8.66 3.38 9.68
N ASP A 109 -8.76 2.22 9.02
CA ASP A 109 -7.83 1.85 7.96
C ASP A 109 -8.14 2.60 6.67
N CYS A 110 -7.17 3.38 6.19
CA CYS A 110 -7.31 4.12 4.93
C CYS A 110 -7.57 3.21 3.72
N CYS A 111 -7.14 1.95 3.77
CA CYS A 111 -7.40 0.98 2.71
C CYS A 111 -8.89 0.67 2.58
N SER A 112 -9.66 0.71 3.67
CA SER A 112 -11.09 0.42 3.68
C SER A 112 -11.91 1.34 2.77
N TYR A 113 -11.46 2.58 2.54
CA TYR A 113 -12.10 3.52 1.62
C TYR A 113 -12.02 3.10 0.15
N PHE A 114 -11.10 2.22 -0.20
CA PHE A 114 -10.82 1.81 -1.57
C PHE A 114 -11.14 0.34 -1.85
N VAL A 115 -11.67 -0.39 -0.86
CA VAL A 115 -12.06 -1.80 -1.03
C VAL A 115 -13.46 -1.85 -1.65
N PRO A 116 -13.60 -2.30 -2.91
CA PRO A 116 -14.90 -2.50 -3.52
C PRO A 116 -15.54 -3.82 -3.04
N PRO A 117 -16.85 -4.04 -3.30
CA PRO A 117 -17.51 -5.31 -2.99
C PRO A 117 -16.84 -6.53 -3.66
N ASN A 118 -16.32 -6.35 -4.87
CA ASN A 118 -15.65 -7.40 -5.66
C ASN A 118 -14.26 -6.92 -6.11
N PRO A 119 -13.23 -6.96 -5.24
CA PRO A 119 -11.88 -6.54 -5.59
C PRO A 119 -11.21 -7.52 -6.56
N GLU A 120 -10.33 -7.00 -7.43
CA GLU A 120 -9.54 -7.83 -8.34
C GLU A 120 -8.53 -8.67 -7.56
N THR A 121 -8.56 -10.00 -7.79
CA THR A 121 -7.68 -10.96 -7.11
C THR A 121 -6.64 -11.61 -8.02
N LYS A 122 -6.78 -11.43 -9.34
CA LYS A 122 -5.89 -11.99 -10.37
C LYS A 122 -5.43 -10.91 -11.34
N SER A 123 -4.90 -9.83 -10.79
CA SER A 123 -4.45 -8.71 -11.61
C SER A 123 -3.34 -9.11 -12.58
N LYS A 124 -3.36 -8.49 -13.76
CA LYS A 124 -2.27 -8.56 -14.72
C LYS A 124 -1.48 -7.25 -14.64
N LEU A 125 -0.17 -7.37 -14.57
CA LEU A 125 0.72 -6.23 -14.37
C LEU A 125 0.57 -5.18 -15.49
N ASP A 126 0.49 -5.62 -16.76
CA ASP A 126 0.32 -4.75 -17.92
C ASP A 126 -0.97 -3.93 -17.87
N ILE A 127 -2.05 -4.50 -17.34
CA ILE A 127 -3.33 -3.80 -17.16
C ILE A 127 -3.18 -2.73 -16.07
N ILE A 128 -2.56 -3.08 -14.93
CA ILE A 128 -2.36 -2.15 -13.82
C ILE A 128 -1.50 -0.97 -14.24
N GLN A 129 -0.39 -1.20 -14.94
CA GLN A 129 0.49 -0.14 -15.45
C GLN A 129 -0.24 0.79 -16.44
N LYS A 130 -1.08 0.23 -17.33
CA LYS A 130 -1.92 1.06 -18.23
C LYS A 130 -2.90 1.95 -17.46
N ILE A 131 -3.48 1.44 -16.38
CA ILE A 131 -4.39 2.23 -15.54
C ILE A 131 -3.61 3.31 -14.79
N GLU A 132 -2.44 3.00 -14.22
CA GLU A 132 -1.57 3.98 -13.56
C GLU A 132 -1.22 5.15 -14.49
N ASN A 133 -0.83 4.84 -15.73
CA ASN A 133 -0.54 5.87 -16.75
C ASN A 133 -1.79 6.72 -17.05
N LYS A 134 -2.96 6.11 -17.14
CA LYS A 134 -4.22 6.82 -17.42
C LYS A 134 -4.58 7.80 -16.30
N ILE A 135 -4.36 7.46 -15.04
CA ILE A 135 -4.64 8.34 -13.90
C ILE A 135 -3.48 9.28 -13.58
N GLU A 136 -2.39 9.22 -14.34
CA GLU A 136 -1.17 10.02 -14.12
C GLU A 136 -0.66 9.89 -12.68
N LEU A 137 -0.57 8.62 -12.19
CA LEU A 137 -0.30 8.33 -10.78
C LEU A 137 0.99 9.00 -10.29
N ASP A 138 2.04 9.01 -11.10
CA ASP A 138 3.34 9.58 -10.73
C ASP A 138 3.24 11.10 -10.51
N LEU A 139 2.50 11.83 -11.36
CA LEU A 139 2.23 13.26 -11.16
C LEU A 139 1.40 13.54 -9.91
N LEU A 140 0.43 12.66 -9.60
CA LEU A 140 -0.34 12.74 -8.35
C LEU A 140 0.55 12.55 -7.12
N LEU A 141 1.55 11.66 -7.21
CA LEU A 141 2.51 11.40 -6.14
C LEU A 141 3.46 12.58 -5.96
N GLU A 142 4.07 13.10 -7.03
CA GLU A 142 4.98 14.25 -6.98
C GLU A 142 4.31 15.46 -6.31
N GLY A 143 3.16 15.88 -6.77
CA GLY A 143 2.41 17.00 -6.17
C GLY A 143 1.91 16.74 -4.74
N SER A 144 1.99 15.50 -4.26
CA SER A 144 1.64 15.14 -2.88
C SER A 144 2.87 15.06 -1.99
N MET A 145 4.02 14.68 -2.54
CA MET A 145 5.28 14.58 -1.81
C MET A 145 5.84 15.97 -1.40
N GLU A 146 5.59 17.02 -2.18
CA GLU A 146 5.95 18.40 -1.82
C GLU A 146 5.32 18.86 -0.50
N GLN A 147 4.24 18.22 -0.07
CA GLN A 147 3.45 18.58 1.11
C GLN A 147 3.54 17.53 2.23
N VAL A 148 4.51 16.64 2.15
CA VAL A 148 4.72 15.60 3.17
C VAL A 148 5.28 16.23 4.45
N GLU A 149 4.50 16.16 5.52
CA GLU A 149 5.00 16.43 6.87
C GLU A 149 5.81 15.23 7.37
N VAL A 150 7.09 15.41 7.53
CA VAL A 150 7.96 14.42 8.19
C VAL A 150 8.01 14.72 9.68
N LYS A 151 7.44 13.84 10.51
CA LYS A 151 7.59 13.90 11.97
C LYS A 151 8.60 12.85 12.42
N ASN A 152 9.69 13.29 13.04
CA ASN A 152 10.57 12.41 13.78
C ASN A 152 9.88 12.06 15.10
N ILE A 153 9.65 10.78 15.32
CA ILE A 153 9.16 10.25 16.60
C ILE A 153 10.42 9.86 17.37
N SER A 154 10.73 10.66 18.38
CA SER A 154 11.78 10.34 19.37
C SER A 154 11.24 9.40 20.43
#